data_f9a4d7031b4df3fe5cfd9203a766e301
#
_entry.id   f9a4d7031b4df3fe5cfd9203a766e301
#
_cell.length_a   1.000
_cell.length_b   1.000
_cell.length_c   1.000
_cell.angle_alpha   90.00
_cell.angle_beta   90.00
_cell.angle_gamma   90.00
#
_symmetry.space_group_name_H-M   'P 1'
#
loop_
_entity.id
_entity.type
_entity.pdbx_description
1 polymer ?
#
loop_
_entity_poly.entity_id
_entity_poly.type
_entity_poly.pdbx_seq_one_letter_code
_entity_poly.pdbx_strand_id
1 'polypeptide(L)'
;MSRKLIYAANWKMYHPPAIAVAFAERFLELTAPQEHRAVWFFPPAVSLQAVSQAMAKRSDVSVGSQNVHWEEKGAFTGETSCAMVKGAGGRGALVGHSERRHVFGETDAETARKVRALFAAGLQPLLCVGETREERHRGETFAVLARQLAAGLESRPANIEGRGRITIR
;
A
#
# COMPACT_ATOMS: atom_id res chain seq x y z
N MET A 1 -22.33 -0.89 -10.73
CA MET A 1 -21.86 -0.47 -9.40
C MET A 1 -21.02 0.80 -9.54
N SER A 2 -21.35 1.88 -8.81
CA SER A 2 -20.54 3.10 -8.85
C SER A 2 -19.14 2.84 -8.27
N ARG A 3 -18.10 3.42 -8.89
CA ARG A 3 -16.72 3.34 -8.38
C ARG A 3 -16.63 4.10 -7.05
N LYS A 4 -16.12 3.43 -6.02
CA LYS A 4 -15.78 4.12 -4.75
C LYS A 4 -14.56 5.02 -4.95
N LEU A 5 -14.61 6.22 -4.41
CA LEU A 5 -13.44 7.08 -4.29
C LEU A 5 -12.47 6.49 -3.24
N ILE A 6 -11.19 6.47 -3.55
CA ILE A 6 -10.15 5.99 -2.62
C ILE A 6 -9.32 7.18 -2.15
N TYR A 7 -9.27 7.36 -0.83
CA TYR A 7 -8.40 8.30 -0.16
C TYR A 7 -7.30 7.51 0.55
N ALA A 8 -6.06 7.70 0.15
CA ALA A 8 -4.92 6.94 0.67
C ALA A 8 -3.90 7.88 1.32
N ALA A 9 -3.62 7.66 2.60
CA ALA A 9 -2.69 8.46 3.38
C ALA A 9 -1.47 7.64 3.78
N ASN A 10 -0.34 7.89 3.13
CA ASN A 10 0.95 7.36 3.54
C ASN A 10 1.54 8.27 4.63
N TRP A 11 1.67 7.74 5.85
CA TRP A 11 2.23 8.50 6.97
C TRP A 11 3.75 8.60 6.94
N LYS A 12 4.38 7.88 6.03
CA LYS A 12 5.84 7.84 5.94
C LYS A 12 6.48 7.47 7.29
N MET A 13 7.58 8.09 7.67
CA MET A 13 8.28 7.82 8.94
C MET A 13 7.81 8.78 10.05
N TYR A 14 6.46 8.85 10.25
CA TYR A 14 5.83 9.65 11.30
C TYR A 14 4.87 8.80 12.13
N HIS A 15 4.50 9.30 13.31
CA HIS A 15 3.49 8.73 14.20
C HIS A 15 3.88 7.39 14.84
N PRO A 16 4.66 7.44 15.94
CA PRO A 16 4.86 6.27 16.81
C PRO A 16 3.52 5.78 17.37
N PRO A 17 3.42 4.54 17.90
CA PRO A 17 2.16 3.87 18.19
C PRO A 17 1.13 4.69 18.97
N ALA A 18 1.54 5.37 20.05
CA ALA A 18 0.62 6.16 20.86
C ALA A 18 -0.01 7.33 20.08
N ILE A 19 0.81 8.07 19.31
CA ILE A 19 0.33 9.19 18.46
C ILE A 19 -0.55 8.66 17.33
N ALA A 20 -0.18 7.51 16.76
CA ALA A 20 -0.95 6.85 15.70
C ALA A 20 -2.35 6.45 16.17
N VAL A 21 -2.48 5.91 17.37
CA VAL A 21 -3.78 5.56 17.99
C VAL A 21 -4.60 6.81 18.28
N ALA A 22 -4.01 7.82 18.88
CA ALA A 22 -4.70 9.09 19.16
C ALA A 22 -5.24 9.76 17.87
N PHE A 23 -4.47 9.71 16.77
CA PHE A 23 -4.96 10.13 15.45
C PHE A 23 -6.15 9.30 15.00
N ALA A 24 -6.05 7.96 15.13
CA ALA A 24 -7.11 7.05 14.70
C ALA A 24 -8.42 7.32 15.45
N GLU A 25 -8.36 7.47 16.75
CA GLU A 25 -9.51 7.81 17.61
C GLU A 25 -10.11 9.15 17.20
N ARG A 26 -9.29 10.17 17.03
CA ARG A 26 -9.76 11.50 16.61
C ARG A 26 -10.39 11.49 15.21
N PHE A 27 -9.84 10.70 14.28
CA PHE A 27 -10.44 10.49 12.95
C PHE A 27 -11.83 9.86 13.06
N LEU A 28 -11.99 8.87 13.93
CA LEU A 28 -13.27 8.19 14.15
C LEU A 28 -14.34 9.11 14.74
N GLU A 29 -13.96 9.98 15.66
CA GLU A 29 -14.86 11.01 16.23
C GLU A 29 -15.34 12.04 15.20
N LEU A 30 -14.43 12.45 14.30
CA LEU A 30 -14.71 13.52 13.35
C LEU A 30 -15.38 13.06 12.06
N THR A 31 -15.41 11.74 11.80
CA THR A 31 -15.88 11.23 10.51
C THR A 31 -16.85 10.06 10.67
N ALA A 32 -17.92 10.07 9.89
CA ALA A 32 -18.84 8.93 9.78
C ALA A 32 -18.47 8.02 8.60
N PRO A 33 -18.81 6.72 8.63
CA PRO A 33 -18.65 5.82 7.49
C PRO A 33 -19.48 6.29 6.29
N GLN A 34 -18.96 6.08 5.08
CA GLN A 34 -19.66 6.41 3.83
C GLN A 34 -19.50 5.30 2.80
N GLU A 35 -20.57 4.90 2.14
CA GLU A 35 -20.57 3.77 1.20
C GLU A 35 -19.80 4.04 -0.10
N HIS A 36 -19.76 5.29 -0.56
CA HIS A 36 -19.16 5.67 -1.83
C HIS A 36 -17.66 5.97 -1.74
N ARG A 37 -17.05 5.87 -0.54
CA ARG A 37 -15.61 6.07 -0.35
C ARG A 37 -14.95 4.86 0.31
N ALA A 38 -13.62 4.79 0.15
CA ALA A 38 -12.74 3.93 0.92
C ALA A 38 -11.54 4.77 1.39
N VAL A 39 -11.22 4.70 2.67
CA VAL A 39 -10.06 5.40 3.25
C VAL A 39 -8.99 4.37 3.58
N TRP A 40 -7.76 4.64 3.17
CA TRP A 40 -6.60 3.82 3.47
C TRP A 40 -5.56 4.60 4.26
N PHE A 41 -5.14 4.04 5.38
CA PHE A 41 -4.01 4.54 6.15
C PHE A 41 -2.82 3.57 6.04
N PHE A 42 -1.63 4.13 5.82
CA PHE A 42 -0.37 3.39 5.76
C PHE A 42 0.57 3.91 6.84
N PRO A 43 0.39 3.46 8.10
CA PRO A 43 1.28 3.81 9.20
C PRO A 43 2.63 3.09 9.08
N PRO A 44 3.67 3.54 9.81
CA PRO A 44 4.89 2.78 10.01
C PRO A 44 4.60 1.37 10.55
N ALA A 45 5.49 0.40 10.24
CA ALA A 45 5.30 -1.00 10.64
C ALA A 45 5.06 -1.17 12.15
N VAL A 46 5.77 -0.39 12.96
CA VAL A 46 5.63 -0.40 14.44
C VAL A 46 4.25 0.06 14.92
N SER A 47 3.50 0.80 14.12
CA SER A 47 2.16 1.32 14.46
C SER A 47 1.02 0.56 13.76
N LEU A 48 1.34 -0.33 12.81
CA LEU A 48 0.35 -1.00 11.95
C LEU A 48 -0.72 -1.72 12.76
N GLN A 49 -0.32 -2.56 13.70
CA GLN A 49 -1.25 -3.36 14.50
C GLN A 49 -2.17 -2.48 15.36
N ALA A 50 -1.61 -1.50 16.05
CA ALA A 50 -2.37 -0.61 16.92
C ALA A 50 -3.42 0.19 16.13
N VAL A 51 -3.05 0.73 14.96
CA VAL A 51 -3.98 1.46 14.08
C VAL A 51 -5.03 0.52 13.48
N SER A 52 -4.65 -0.69 13.08
CA SER A 52 -5.60 -1.69 12.56
C SER A 52 -6.66 -2.06 13.61
N GLN A 53 -6.26 -2.23 14.86
CA GLN A 53 -7.18 -2.51 15.97
C GLN A 53 -8.11 -1.31 16.25
N ALA A 54 -7.58 -0.09 16.32
CA ALA A 54 -8.37 1.12 16.53
C ALA A 54 -9.43 1.32 15.43
N MET A 55 -9.08 1.01 14.17
CA MET A 55 -9.95 1.20 13.00
C MET A 55 -10.87 -0.01 12.70
N ALA A 56 -10.78 -1.11 13.45
CA ALA A 56 -11.40 -2.40 13.12
C ALA A 56 -12.91 -2.34 12.87
N LYS A 57 -13.63 -1.43 13.55
CA LYS A 57 -15.10 -1.29 13.44
C LYS A 57 -15.55 -0.38 12.28
N ARG A 58 -14.62 0.22 11.55
CA ARG A 58 -14.93 1.14 10.43
C ARG A 58 -14.90 0.41 9.10
N SER A 59 -16.07 0.19 8.52
CA SER A 59 -16.24 -0.56 7.26
C SER A 59 -15.66 0.13 6.02
N ASP A 60 -15.57 1.46 6.03
CA ASP A 60 -15.01 2.26 4.93
C ASP A 60 -13.50 2.55 5.10
N VAL A 61 -12.87 2.09 6.20
CA VAL A 61 -11.45 2.28 6.48
C VAL A 61 -10.69 0.96 6.32
N SER A 62 -9.52 1.03 5.73
CA SER A 62 -8.55 -0.05 5.64
C SER A 62 -7.17 0.45 6.10
N VAL A 63 -6.41 -0.43 6.74
CA VAL A 63 -5.04 -0.14 7.13
C VAL A 63 -4.11 -1.06 6.36
N GLY A 64 -3.00 -0.53 5.86
CA GLY A 64 -2.01 -1.27 5.11
C GLY A 64 -0.58 -0.95 5.53
N SER A 65 0.36 -1.80 5.14
CA SER A 65 1.79 -1.56 5.35
C SER A 65 2.35 -0.59 4.30
N GLN A 66 3.39 0.15 4.67
CA GLN A 66 4.12 1.03 3.74
C GLN A 66 5.04 0.26 2.79
N ASN A 67 5.37 -0.98 3.12
CA ASN A 67 6.21 -1.88 2.36
C ASN A 67 5.95 -3.33 2.79
N VAL A 68 6.30 -4.29 1.94
CA VAL A 68 6.37 -5.72 2.28
C VAL A 68 7.57 -6.36 1.59
N HIS A 69 8.05 -7.45 2.15
CA HIS A 69 8.94 -8.38 1.46
C HIS A 69 8.11 -9.46 0.76
N TRP A 70 8.60 -9.99 -0.37
CA TRP A 70 7.89 -11.01 -1.16
C TRP A 70 8.04 -12.42 -0.61
N GLU A 71 9.07 -12.70 0.20
CA GLU A 71 9.21 -13.97 0.89
C GLU A 71 8.29 -14.05 2.10
N GLU A 72 7.72 -15.21 2.35
CA GLU A 72 6.80 -15.41 3.46
C GLU A 72 7.53 -15.38 4.82
N LYS A 73 8.73 -15.94 4.88
CA LYS A 73 9.60 -16.04 6.05
C LYS A 73 11.06 -16.27 5.64
N GLY A 74 12.00 -16.08 6.55
CA GLY A 74 13.41 -16.38 6.31
C GLY A 74 14.38 -15.36 6.90
N ALA A 75 15.62 -15.41 6.45
CA ALA A 75 16.72 -14.55 6.91
C ALA A 75 16.70 -13.20 6.20
N PHE A 76 15.70 -12.39 6.51
CA PHE A 76 15.47 -11.05 5.95
C PHE A 76 15.31 -10.04 7.08
N THR A 77 16.37 -9.83 7.84
CA THR A 77 16.40 -8.97 9.03
C THR A 77 15.88 -7.57 8.71
N GLY A 78 14.84 -7.12 9.44
CA GLY A 78 14.22 -5.81 9.25
C GLY A 78 13.03 -5.78 8.30
N GLU A 79 12.80 -6.84 7.51
CA GLU A 79 11.68 -6.90 6.57
C GLU A 79 10.38 -7.39 7.24
N THR A 80 9.26 -7.02 6.63
CA THR A 80 7.92 -7.42 7.04
C THR A 80 7.26 -8.22 5.93
N SER A 81 6.88 -9.48 6.20
CA SER A 81 6.21 -10.33 5.22
C SER A 81 4.71 -10.01 5.08
N CYS A 82 4.09 -10.49 3.99
CA CYS A 82 2.65 -10.40 3.81
C CYS A 82 1.87 -11.10 4.95
N ALA A 83 2.38 -12.23 5.46
CA ALA A 83 1.78 -12.95 6.59
C ALA A 83 1.80 -12.10 7.87
N MET A 84 2.90 -11.38 8.15
CA MET A 84 3.00 -10.47 9.30
C MET A 84 2.03 -9.29 9.17
N VAL A 85 1.91 -8.69 7.97
CA VAL A 85 0.94 -7.62 7.71
C VAL A 85 -0.49 -8.09 7.98
N LYS A 86 -0.85 -9.26 7.49
CA LYS A 86 -2.17 -9.86 7.71
C LYS A 86 -2.42 -10.18 9.19
N GLY A 87 -1.42 -10.74 9.88
CA GLY A 87 -1.49 -11.03 11.32
C GLY A 87 -1.66 -9.76 12.17
N ALA A 88 -1.11 -8.63 11.75
CA ALA A 88 -1.30 -7.32 12.39
C ALA A 88 -2.63 -6.64 12.02
N GLY A 89 -3.52 -7.31 11.27
CA GLY A 89 -4.81 -6.76 10.84
C GLY A 89 -4.74 -5.87 9.59
N GLY A 90 -3.58 -5.80 8.93
CA GLY A 90 -3.41 -5.07 7.68
C GLY A 90 -4.15 -5.74 6.52
N ARG A 91 -4.69 -4.94 5.61
CA ARG A 91 -5.48 -5.39 4.45
C ARG A 91 -4.76 -5.25 3.12
N GLY A 92 -3.57 -4.65 3.11
CA GLY A 92 -2.79 -4.43 1.91
C GLY A 92 -1.46 -3.75 2.20
N ALA A 93 -0.76 -3.34 1.14
CA ALA A 93 0.48 -2.57 1.26
C ALA A 93 0.68 -1.63 0.08
N LEU A 94 1.44 -0.55 0.31
CA LEU A 94 2.05 0.24 -0.75
C LEU A 94 3.19 -0.58 -1.39
N VAL A 95 3.31 -0.49 -2.70
CA VAL A 95 4.37 -1.15 -3.47
C VAL A 95 4.93 -0.17 -4.49
N GLY A 96 6.25 -0.08 -4.59
CA GLY A 96 6.91 0.77 -5.58
C GLY A 96 6.77 2.27 -5.31
N HIS A 97 6.59 2.70 -4.04
CA HIS A 97 6.53 4.11 -3.68
C HIS A 97 7.81 4.83 -4.12
N SER A 98 7.69 6.10 -4.55
CA SER A 98 8.82 6.87 -5.08
C SER A 98 10.05 6.87 -4.18
N GLU A 99 9.88 7.01 -2.87
CA GLU A 99 10.99 6.93 -1.91
C GLU A 99 11.65 5.54 -1.92
N ARG A 100 10.85 4.46 -2.04
CA ARG A 100 11.40 3.09 -2.14
C ARG A 100 12.23 2.92 -3.42
N ARG A 101 11.76 3.45 -4.54
CA ARG A 101 12.46 3.39 -5.83
C ARG A 101 13.73 4.23 -5.84
N HIS A 102 13.66 5.47 -5.39
CA HIS A 102 14.74 6.45 -5.60
C HIS A 102 15.70 6.58 -4.41
N VAL A 103 15.26 6.27 -3.17
CA VAL A 103 16.13 6.32 -1.98
C VAL A 103 16.67 4.94 -1.62
N PHE A 104 15.86 3.89 -1.77
CA PHE A 104 16.22 2.52 -1.37
C PHE A 104 16.51 1.59 -2.56
N GLY A 105 16.45 2.10 -3.79
CA GLY A 105 16.82 1.34 -4.98
C GLY A 105 15.84 0.24 -5.39
N GLU A 106 14.56 0.29 -4.95
CA GLU A 106 13.56 -0.71 -5.30
C GLU A 106 13.31 -0.74 -6.80
N THR A 107 13.52 -1.91 -7.42
CA THR A 107 13.38 -2.13 -8.85
C THR A 107 11.96 -2.49 -9.27
N ASP A 108 11.65 -2.39 -10.58
CA ASP A 108 10.38 -2.87 -11.13
C ASP A 108 10.19 -4.37 -10.92
N ALA A 109 11.28 -5.16 -11.00
CA ALA A 109 11.24 -6.60 -10.75
C ALA A 109 10.87 -6.94 -9.29
N GLU A 110 11.42 -6.21 -8.32
CA GLU A 110 11.07 -6.37 -6.91
C GLU A 110 9.64 -5.91 -6.63
N THR A 111 9.23 -4.80 -7.24
CA THR A 111 7.84 -4.32 -7.22
C THR A 111 6.88 -5.40 -7.71
N ALA A 112 7.18 -6.06 -8.83
CA ALA A 112 6.40 -7.15 -9.38
C ALA A 112 6.29 -8.35 -8.43
N ARG A 113 7.41 -8.75 -7.76
CA ARG A 113 7.41 -9.82 -6.76
C ARG A 113 6.51 -9.47 -5.56
N LYS A 114 6.57 -8.23 -5.07
CA LYS A 114 5.72 -7.75 -3.95
C LYS A 114 4.24 -7.76 -4.32
N VAL A 115 3.88 -7.29 -5.51
CA VAL A 115 2.49 -7.34 -6.02
C VAL A 115 1.98 -8.78 -6.04
N ARG A 116 2.78 -9.72 -6.58
CA ARG A 116 2.44 -11.15 -6.62
C ARG A 116 2.23 -11.74 -5.23
N ALA A 117 3.15 -11.45 -4.29
CA ALA A 117 3.08 -11.94 -2.92
C ALA A 117 1.84 -11.43 -2.19
N LEU A 118 1.48 -10.15 -2.36
CA LEU A 118 0.26 -9.57 -1.79
C LEU A 118 -1.00 -10.27 -2.31
N PHE A 119 -1.11 -10.49 -3.63
CA PHE A 119 -2.24 -11.22 -4.20
C PHE A 119 -2.31 -12.66 -3.69
N ALA A 120 -1.19 -13.37 -3.63
CA ALA A 120 -1.13 -14.74 -3.10
C ALA A 120 -1.58 -14.80 -1.63
N ALA A 121 -1.25 -13.79 -0.82
CA ALA A 121 -1.70 -13.67 0.57
C ALA A 121 -3.15 -13.19 0.74
N GLY A 122 -3.85 -12.84 -0.34
CA GLY A 122 -5.19 -12.26 -0.31
C GLY A 122 -5.20 -10.82 0.20
N LEU A 123 -4.08 -10.11 0.09
CA LEU A 123 -3.92 -8.70 0.45
C LEU A 123 -4.01 -7.80 -0.78
N GLN A 124 -4.43 -6.55 -0.58
CA GLN A 124 -4.57 -5.56 -1.63
C GLN A 124 -3.24 -4.85 -1.90
N PRO A 125 -2.62 -4.97 -3.08
CA PRO A 125 -1.52 -4.09 -3.46
C PRO A 125 -2.04 -2.70 -3.86
N LEU A 126 -1.39 -1.64 -3.38
CA LEU A 126 -1.51 -0.29 -3.89
C LEU A 126 -0.22 0.07 -4.62
N LEU A 127 -0.21 -0.18 -5.92
CA LEU A 127 0.96 0.07 -6.77
C LEU A 127 1.12 1.58 -6.99
N CYS A 128 2.30 2.09 -6.62
CA CYS A 128 2.73 3.44 -6.88
C CYS A 128 3.56 3.47 -8.17
N VAL A 129 3.22 4.37 -9.07
CA VAL A 129 3.96 4.62 -10.30
C VAL A 129 4.17 6.12 -10.47
N GLY A 130 5.27 6.50 -11.09
CA GLY A 130 5.60 7.90 -11.31
C GLY A 130 7.02 8.06 -11.82
N GLU A 131 7.22 9.11 -12.60
CA GLU A 131 8.51 9.53 -13.14
C GLU A 131 9.25 10.45 -12.18
N THR A 132 10.57 10.57 -12.36
CA THR A 132 11.40 11.58 -11.74
C THR A 132 11.22 12.93 -12.45
N ARG A 133 11.72 14.00 -11.82
CA ARG A 133 11.74 15.34 -12.43
C ARG A 133 12.54 15.35 -13.73
N GLU A 134 13.67 14.65 -13.77
CA GLU A 134 14.55 14.53 -14.92
C GLU A 134 13.87 13.78 -16.08
N GLU A 135 13.19 12.66 -15.78
CA GLU A 135 12.40 11.92 -16.78
C GLU A 135 11.27 12.78 -17.34
N ARG A 136 10.58 13.55 -16.50
CA ARG A 136 9.55 14.51 -16.94
C ARG A 136 10.12 15.58 -17.87
N HIS A 137 11.27 16.15 -17.53
CA HIS A 137 11.93 17.16 -18.38
C HIS A 137 12.36 16.59 -19.73
N ARG A 138 12.68 15.29 -19.81
CA ARG A 138 12.97 14.59 -21.07
C ARG A 138 11.73 14.13 -21.84
N GLY A 139 10.53 14.40 -21.32
CA GLY A 139 9.26 13.97 -21.95
C GLY A 139 8.97 12.47 -21.81
N GLU A 140 9.61 11.76 -20.88
CA GLU A 140 9.55 10.29 -20.72
C GLU A 140 8.40 9.83 -19.82
N THR A 141 7.54 10.72 -19.29
CA THR A 141 6.46 10.42 -18.35
C THR A 141 5.67 9.17 -18.75
N PHE A 142 5.12 9.14 -19.97
CA PHE A 142 4.28 8.01 -20.39
C PHE A 142 5.05 6.70 -20.53
N ALA A 143 6.30 6.74 -20.99
CA ALA A 143 7.15 5.56 -21.10
C ALA A 143 7.46 4.95 -19.72
N VAL A 144 7.79 5.80 -18.74
CA VAL A 144 8.06 5.39 -17.37
C VAL A 144 6.80 4.80 -16.71
N LEU A 145 5.66 5.47 -16.82
CA LEU A 145 4.40 4.99 -16.28
C LEU A 145 3.99 3.65 -16.91
N ALA A 146 4.08 3.54 -18.24
CA ALA A 146 3.76 2.30 -18.94
C ALA A 146 4.64 1.13 -18.49
N ARG A 147 5.96 1.33 -18.39
CA ARG A 147 6.93 0.35 -17.93
C ARG A 147 6.63 -0.12 -16.50
N GLN A 148 6.45 0.83 -15.57
CA GLN A 148 6.18 0.53 -14.16
C GLN A 148 4.82 -0.18 -13.96
N LEU A 149 3.79 0.23 -14.72
CA LEU A 149 2.48 -0.41 -14.71
C LEU A 149 2.55 -1.83 -15.27
N ALA A 150 3.21 -2.03 -16.41
CA ALA A 150 3.37 -3.35 -17.03
C ALA A 150 4.03 -4.32 -16.05
N ALA A 151 5.16 -3.94 -15.43
CA ALA A 151 5.85 -4.77 -14.46
C ALA A 151 4.95 -5.18 -13.27
N GLY A 152 4.17 -4.26 -12.75
CA GLY A 152 3.22 -4.55 -11.66
C GLY A 152 2.04 -5.42 -12.09
N LEU A 153 1.52 -5.23 -13.31
CA LEU A 153 0.33 -5.92 -13.83
C LEU A 153 0.61 -7.34 -14.33
N GLU A 154 1.79 -7.62 -14.91
CA GLU A 154 2.22 -8.97 -15.33
C GLU A 154 2.17 -9.98 -14.17
N SER A 155 2.26 -9.47 -12.95
CA SER A 155 2.20 -10.26 -11.72
C SER A 155 0.77 -10.55 -11.24
N ARG A 156 -0.26 -10.08 -11.96
CA ARG A 156 -1.66 -10.26 -11.60
C ARG A 156 -2.13 -11.67 -11.96
N PRO A 157 -2.67 -12.47 -11.04
CA PRO A 157 -3.33 -13.73 -11.37
C PRO A 157 -4.49 -13.50 -12.35
N ALA A 158 -4.62 -14.35 -13.38
CA ALA A 158 -5.65 -14.22 -14.43
C ALA A 158 -7.10 -14.22 -13.90
N ASN A 159 -7.34 -14.77 -12.71
CA ASN A 159 -8.67 -15.03 -12.14
C ASN A 159 -9.14 -13.96 -11.13
N ILE A 160 -8.48 -12.80 -11.04
CA ILE A 160 -8.92 -11.75 -10.12
C ILE A 160 -9.90 -10.81 -10.82
N GLU A 161 -11.16 -11.23 -10.92
CA GLU A 161 -12.26 -10.33 -11.21
C GLU A 161 -12.48 -9.37 -10.03
N GLY A 162 -12.27 -8.09 -10.27
CA GLY A 162 -12.78 -6.99 -9.43
C GLY A 162 -12.05 -6.62 -8.15
N ARG A 163 -10.96 -7.30 -7.71
CA ARG A 163 -10.30 -7.01 -6.43
C ARG A 163 -8.94 -6.32 -6.50
N GLY A 164 -8.42 -6.07 -7.68
CA GLY A 164 -7.16 -5.32 -7.85
C GLY A 164 -7.44 -3.85 -8.10
N ARG A 165 -7.14 -2.96 -7.16
CA ARG A 165 -7.19 -1.52 -7.38
C ARG A 165 -5.78 -1.00 -7.53
N ILE A 166 -5.51 -0.34 -8.66
CA ILE A 166 -4.26 0.38 -8.90
C ILE A 166 -4.57 1.84 -8.62
N THR A 167 -3.86 2.43 -7.67
CA THR A 167 -3.91 3.86 -7.43
C THR A 167 -2.69 4.47 -8.09
N ILE A 168 -2.91 5.25 -9.13
CA ILE A 168 -1.89 6.05 -9.81
C ILE A 168 -1.82 7.40 -9.11
N ARG A 169 -0.62 7.82 -8.77
CA ARG A 169 -0.36 9.13 -8.18
C ARG A 169 0.71 9.86 -8.96
#